data_901143a943499e21f090c101173a4897
#
_entry.id   901143a943499e21f090c101173a4897
#
_cell.length_a   1.000
_cell.length_b   1.000
_cell.length_c   1.000
_cell.angle_alpha   90.00
_cell.angle_beta   90.00
_cell.angle_gamma   90.00
#
_symmetry.space_group_name_H-M   'P 1'
#
loop_
_entity.id
_entity.type
_entity.pdbx_description
1 polymer ?
#
loop_
_entity_poly.entity_id
_entity_poly.type
_entity_poly.pdbx_seq_one_letter_code
_entity_poly.pdbx_strand_id
1 'polypeptide(L)'
;MRYAQLVMGPAGSGKSTYCSTMQQHAADDRKVVEIVNLDPAAEYFEYEPLVDIRELIQLDDAMEDDELKFGPNGGLVFCMEYLVENSAWLEEKLGDTDDDYIIFDCPGQIELYTHMTVMRQLITMLHNINFRICGIFIVDSQFMVDGSKFLSGTMAALSVMINLEIPHVNILSKMDLLSKSAKKQLDKYLEPDPHSLLSNMENDPWDEKYRNLTEAVGRLIEDYSLVRFYPLNIKNEESIADIKLTIDNIIQYG
;
A
#
# COMPACT_ATOMS: atom_id res chain seq x y z
N MET A 1 -1.51 -19.45 14.19
CA MET A 1 -1.40 -17.98 14.15
C MET A 1 -1.52 -17.57 12.69
N ARG A 2 -2.23 -16.49 12.36
CA ARG A 2 -2.52 -16.09 10.98
C ARG A 2 -1.72 -14.85 10.60
N TYR A 3 -1.33 -14.72 9.34
CA TYR A 3 -0.46 -13.65 8.85
C TYR A 3 -1.15 -12.88 7.73
N ALA A 4 -0.99 -11.55 7.71
CA ALA A 4 -1.63 -10.72 6.71
C ALA A 4 -0.73 -9.61 6.19
N GLN A 5 -0.83 -9.36 4.89
CA GLN A 5 -0.37 -8.13 4.26
C GLN A 5 -1.59 -7.28 3.86
N LEU A 6 -1.61 -6.01 4.23
CA LEU A 6 -2.56 -5.02 3.70
C LEU A 6 -1.87 -4.22 2.61
N VAL A 7 -2.20 -4.51 1.35
CA VAL A 7 -1.57 -3.89 0.18
C VAL A 7 -2.32 -2.63 -0.20
N MET A 8 -1.69 -1.49 0.04
CA MET A 8 -2.25 -0.15 -0.05
C MET A 8 -1.44 0.72 -1.00
N GLY A 9 -2.03 1.81 -1.45
CA GLY A 9 -1.36 2.79 -2.29
C GLY A 9 -2.29 3.38 -3.35
N PRO A 10 -1.84 4.42 -4.06
CA PRO A 10 -2.65 5.09 -5.07
C PRO A 10 -3.12 4.16 -6.18
N ALA A 11 -4.19 4.57 -6.88
CA ALA A 11 -4.63 3.86 -8.08
C ALA A 11 -3.48 3.79 -9.11
N GLY A 12 -3.34 2.64 -9.76
CA GLY A 12 -2.28 2.43 -10.74
C GLY A 12 -0.87 2.24 -10.18
N SER A 13 -0.67 2.20 -8.85
CA SER A 13 0.66 1.96 -8.25
C SER A 13 1.18 0.52 -8.40
N GLY A 14 0.34 -0.43 -8.85
CA GLY A 14 0.73 -1.82 -9.08
C GLY A 14 0.40 -2.75 -7.90
N LYS A 15 -0.61 -2.45 -7.09
CA LYS A 15 -1.05 -3.28 -5.96
C LYS A 15 -1.43 -4.70 -6.38
N SER A 16 -2.37 -4.85 -7.32
CA SER A 16 -2.86 -6.15 -7.76
C SER A 16 -1.76 -6.97 -8.46
N THR A 17 -0.87 -6.31 -9.22
CA THR A 17 0.32 -6.95 -9.80
C THR A 17 1.28 -7.44 -8.70
N TYR A 18 1.46 -6.67 -7.64
CA TYR A 18 2.24 -7.10 -6.46
C TYR A 18 1.60 -8.34 -5.82
N CYS A 19 0.29 -8.31 -5.57
CA CYS A 19 -0.44 -9.43 -4.97
C CYS A 19 -0.26 -10.72 -5.78
N SER A 20 -0.49 -10.66 -7.10
CA SER A 20 -0.28 -11.79 -8.01
C SER A 20 1.16 -12.28 -8.02
N THR A 21 2.14 -11.36 -8.08
CA THR A 21 3.57 -11.71 -8.08
C THR A 21 3.97 -12.42 -6.79
N MET A 22 3.53 -11.94 -5.63
CA MET A 22 3.84 -12.55 -4.34
C MET A 22 3.19 -13.91 -4.17
N GLN A 23 1.96 -14.09 -4.66
CA GLN A 23 1.27 -15.38 -4.67
C GLN A 23 2.02 -16.40 -5.55
N GLN A 24 2.41 -16.02 -6.76
CA GLN A 24 3.17 -16.89 -7.67
C GLN A 24 4.52 -17.31 -7.06
N HIS A 25 5.27 -16.35 -6.53
CA HIS A 25 6.56 -16.63 -5.89
C HIS A 25 6.41 -17.54 -4.66
N ALA A 26 5.32 -17.39 -3.89
CA ALA A 26 5.05 -18.28 -2.77
C ALA A 26 4.72 -19.70 -3.23
N ALA A 27 3.97 -19.84 -4.34
CA ALA A 27 3.67 -21.14 -4.93
C ALA A 27 4.93 -21.86 -5.42
N ASP A 28 5.90 -21.14 -5.99
CA ASP A 28 7.21 -21.68 -6.37
C ASP A 28 7.98 -22.21 -5.15
N ASP A 29 7.85 -21.54 -4.00
CA ASP A 29 8.38 -21.97 -2.70
C ASP A 29 7.52 -23.06 -2.01
N ARG A 30 6.46 -23.55 -2.65
CA ARG A 30 5.48 -24.50 -2.10
C ARG A 30 4.76 -24.00 -0.84
N LYS A 31 4.59 -22.69 -0.72
CA LYS A 31 3.80 -22.05 0.32
C LYS A 31 2.45 -21.62 -0.26
N VAL A 32 1.41 -21.73 0.55
CA VAL A 32 0.07 -21.27 0.16
C VAL A 32 -0.10 -19.84 0.64
N VAL A 33 -0.37 -18.93 -0.29
CA VAL A 33 -0.71 -17.54 -0.02
C VAL A 33 -2.00 -17.23 -0.76
N GLU A 34 -3.02 -16.86 0.01
CA GLU A 34 -4.33 -16.53 -0.54
C GLU A 34 -4.49 -15.01 -0.69
N ILE A 35 -5.29 -14.59 -1.66
CA ILE A 35 -5.55 -13.16 -1.89
C ILE A 35 -7.02 -12.88 -1.64
N VAL A 36 -7.29 -11.80 -0.91
CA VAL A 36 -8.62 -11.26 -0.66
C VAL A 36 -8.74 -9.92 -1.37
N ASN A 37 -9.70 -9.78 -2.27
CA ASN A 37 -10.00 -8.51 -2.90
C ASN A 37 -10.90 -7.66 -2.00
N LEU A 38 -10.42 -6.49 -1.63
CA LEU A 38 -11.17 -5.46 -0.90
C LEU A 38 -11.49 -4.23 -1.76
N ASP A 39 -11.12 -4.22 -3.06
CA ASP A 39 -11.45 -3.13 -3.97
C ASP A 39 -12.78 -3.41 -4.68
N PRO A 40 -13.89 -2.73 -4.32
CA PRO A 40 -15.18 -2.93 -4.96
C PRO A 40 -15.22 -2.37 -6.39
N ALA A 41 -14.22 -1.56 -6.78
CA ALA A 41 -14.08 -1.01 -8.13
C ALA A 41 -13.16 -1.86 -9.04
N ALA A 42 -12.66 -3.01 -8.57
CA ALA A 42 -11.79 -3.85 -9.36
C ALA A 42 -12.56 -4.48 -10.54
N GLU A 43 -12.07 -4.30 -11.77
CA GLU A 43 -12.70 -4.85 -12.96
C GLU A 43 -12.11 -6.22 -13.34
N TYR A 44 -10.79 -6.34 -13.24
CA TYR A 44 -10.03 -7.51 -13.68
C TYR A 44 -8.94 -7.89 -12.68
N PHE A 45 -8.72 -9.19 -12.51
CA PHE A 45 -7.67 -9.75 -11.67
C PHE A 45 -6.67 -10.59 -12.48
N GLU A 46 -5.41 -10.51 -12.10
CA GLU A 46 -4.36 -11.44 -12.53
C GLU A 46 -4.23 -12.65 -11.59
N TYR A 47 -5.11 -12.74 -10.58
CA TYR A 47 -5.20 -13.80 -9.58
C TYR A 47 -6.65 -14.20 -9.34
N GLU A 48 -6.87 -15.37 -8.76
CA GLU A 48 -8.19 -15.82 -8.29
C GLU A 48 -8.31 -15.46 -6.81
N PRO A 49 -9.22 -14.56 -6.41
CA PRO A 49 -9.38 -14.17 -5.01
C PRO A 49 -10.07 -15.28 -4.22
N LEU A 50 -9.57 -15.54 -2.99
CA LEU A 50 -10.24 -16.40 -2.00
C LEU A 50 -11.59 -15.79 -1.58
N VAL A 51 -11.61 -14.48 -1.37
CA VAL A 51 -12.79 -13.69 -1.04
C VAL A 51 -12.80 -12.42 -1.85
N ASP A 52 -13.96 -12.05 -2.36
CA ASP A 52 -14.17 -10.84 -3.15
C ASP A 52 -15.24 -9.97 -2.51
N ILE A 53 -14.92 -8.72 -2.13
CA ILE A 53 -15.87 -7.78 -1.54
C ILE A 53 -17.11 -7.57 -2.42
N ARG A 54 -16.98 -7.74 -3.74
CA ARG A 54 -18.09 -7.58 -4.70
C ARG A 54 -19.20 -8.63 -4.54
N GLU A 55 -18.93 -9.72 -3.78
CA GLU A 55 -19.96 -10.67 -3.35
C GLU A 55 -20.83 -10.10 -2.23
N LEU A 56 -20.32 -9.17 -1.44
CA LEU A 56 -21.03 -8.49 -0.37
C LEU A 56 -21.73 -7.22 -0.85
N ILE A 57 -21.00 -6.39 -1.59
CA ILE A 57 -21.48 -5.09 -2.10
C ILE A 57 -20.73 -4.71 -3.36
N GLN A 58 -21.45 -4.21 -4.37
CA GLN A 58 -20.87 -3.70 -5.62
C GLN A 58 -20.88 -2.17 -5.61
N LEU A 59 -19.85 -1.57 -6.21
CA LEU A 59 -19.74 -0.11 -6.28
C LEU A 59 -20.92 0.50 -7.06
N ASP A 60 -21.34 -0.15 -8.13
CA ASP A 60 -22.43 0.32 -8.98
C ASP A 60 -23.76 0.39 -8.19
N ASP A 61 -24.04 -0.60 -7.35
CA ASP A 61 -25.24 -0.60 -6.50
C ASP A 61 -25.24 0.61 -5.53
N ALA A 62 -24.07 0.94 -4.96
CA ALA A 62 -23.93 2.10 -4.08
C ALA A 62 -24.05 3.45 -4.81
N MET A 63 -23.70 3.50 -6.10
CA MET A 63 -23.78 4.72 -6.91
C MET A 63 -25.17 4.93 -7.53
N GLU A 64 -25.90 3.85 -7.84
CA GLU A 64 -27.22 3.90 -8.43
C GLU A 64 -28.33 4.18 -7.40
N ASP A 65 -28.03 4.13 -6.10
CA ASP A 65 -28.99 4.44 -5.05
C ASP A 65 -29.46 5.90 -5.11
N ASP A 66 -30.75 6.08 -5.36
CA ASP A 66 -31.39 7.40 -5.54
C ASP A 66 -31.39 8.24 -4.25
N GLU A 67 -31.24 7.62 -3.07
CA GLU A 67 -31.19 8.31 -1.78
C GLU A 67 -29.77 8.76 -1.45
N LEU A 68 -28.78 7.93 -1.73
CA LEU A 68 -27.38 8.17 -1.37
C LEU A 68 -26.67 9.11 -2.34
N LYS A 69 -26.92 9.00 -3.64
CA LYS A 69 -26.37 9.84 -4.72
C LYS A 69 -24.84 10.02 -4.64
N PHE A 70 -24.14 8.96 -4.31
CA PHE A 70 -22.68 9.01 -4.22
C PHE A 70 -22.02 9.15 -5.60
N GLY A 71 -20.97 9.95 -5.67
CA GLY A 71 -20.00 9.84 -6.76
C GLY A 71 -19.07 8.62 -6.52
N PRO A 72 -18.20 8.27 -7.50
CA PRO A 72 -17.35 7.06 -7.41
C PRO A 72 -16.53 6.97 -6.13
N ASN A 73 -15.96 8.09 -5.68
CA ASN A 73 -15.16 8.13 -4.45
C ASN A 73 -16.02 7.91 -3.19
N GLY A 74 -17.20 8.53 -3.15
CA GLY A 74 -18.13 8.36 -2.03
C GLY A 74 -18.71 6.95 -1.97
N GLY A 75 -19.05 6.37 -3.12
CA GLY A 75 -19.50 4.99 -3.22
C GLY A 75 -18.46 3.98 -2.74
N LEU A 76 -17.19 4.21 -3.08
CA LEU A 76 -16.09 3.35 -2.63
C LEU A 76 -15.90 3.41 -1.11
N VAL A 77 -15.96 4.60 -0.53
CA VAL A 77 -15.91 4.78 0.93
C VAL A 77 -17.08 4.06 1.59
N PHE A 78 -18.29 4.24 1.07
CA PHE A 78 -19.49 3.58 1.57
C PHE A 78 -19.34 2.05 1.53
N CYS A 79 -18.85 1.47 0.44
CA CYS A 79 -18.61 0.04 0.34
C CYS A 79 -17.64 -0.46 1.42
N MET A 80 -16.59 0.29 1.72
CA MET A 80 -15.63 -0.07 2.75
C MET A 80 -16.22 0.06 4.17
N GLU A 81 -17.03 1.08 4.43
CA GLU A 81 -17.76 1.23 5.69
C GLU A 81 -18.77 0.09 5.86
N TYR A 82 -19.51 -0.25 4.80
CA TYR A 82 -20.45 -1.37 4.78
C TYR A 82 -19.75 -2.70 5.07
N LEU A 83 -18.56 -2.95 4.52
CA LEU A 83 -17.75 -4.13 4.82
C LEU A 83 -17.45 -4.23 6.32
N VAL A 84 -17.01 -3.13 6.93
CA VAL A 84 -16.63 -3.10 8.36
C VAL A 84 -17.87 -3.28 9.26
N GLU A 85 -19.01 -2.69 8.91
CA GLU A 85 -20.27 -2.90 9.61
C GLU A 85 -20.76 -4.35 9.52
N ASN A 86 -20.43 -5.03 8.40
CA ASN A 86 -20.75 -6.44 8.17
C ASN A 86 -19.52 -7.35 8.30
N SER A 87 -18.60 -7.04 9.22
CA SER A 87 -17.32 -7.76 9.41
C SER A 87 -17.49 -9.27 9.62
N ALA A 88 -18.61 -9.70 10.21
CA ALA A 88 -18.92 -11.11 10.39
C ALA A 88 -18.97 -11.89 9.06
N TRP A 89 -19.38 -11.25 7.95
CA TRP A 89 -19.33 -11.85 6.64
C TRP A 89 -17.88 -12.17 6.21
N LEU A 90 -16.97 -11.22 6.42
CA LEU A 90 -15.56 -11.42 6.07
C LEU A 90 -14.93 -12.49 6.98
N GLU A 91 -15.24 -12.48 8.29
CA GLU A 91 -14.77 -13.50 9.24
C GLU A 91 -15.23 -14.90 8.84
N GLU A 92 -16.50 -15.07 8.46
CA GLU A 92 -17.04 -16.34 7.98
C GLU A 92 -16.35 -16.82 6.70
N LYS A 93 -16.14 -15.92 5.74
CA LYS A 93 -15.45 -16.23 4.47
C LYS A 93 -13.99 -16.60 4.66
N LEU A 94 -13.28 -15.94 5.57
CA LEU A 94 -11.89 -16.23 5.92
C LEU A 94 -11.74 -17.57 6.66
N GLY A 95 -12.81 -18.05 7.30
CA GLY A 95 -12.78 -19.27 8.10
C GLY A 95 -11.88 -19.17 9.34
N ASP A 96 -11.70 -20.31 10.01
CA ASP A 96 -10.91 -20.43 11.24
C ASP A 96 -9.76 -21.43 11.04
N THR A 97 -8.90 -21.15 10.07
CA THR A 97 -7.75 -21.99 9.75
C THR A 97 -6.49 -21.43 10.45
N ASP A 98 -5.72 -22.28 11.08
CA ASP A 98 -4.43 -21.89 11.65
C ASP A 98 -3.34 -21.81 10.55
N ASP A 99 -2.41 -20.88 10.72
CA ASP A 99 -1.22 -20.68 9.87
C ASP A 99 -1.51 -20.16 8.44
N ASP A 100 -2.65 -19.51 8.23
CA ASP A 100 -2.96 -18.84 6.97
C ASP A 100 -2.05 -17.65 6.71
N TYR A 101 -1.69 -17.47 5.43
CA TYR A 101 -1.03 -16.28 4.94
C TYR A 101 -1.91 -15.62 3.88
N ILE A 102 -2.44 -14.44 4.19
CA ILE A 102 -3.41 -13.74 3.35
C ILE A 102 -2.88 -12.38 2.92
N ILE A 103 -3.05 -12.07 1.64
CA ILE A 103 -2.77 -10.74 1.08
C ILE A 103 -4.10 -10.07 0.78
N PHE A 104 -4.36 -8.93 1.41
CA PHE A 104 -5.53 -8.11 1.16
C PHE A 104 -5.19 -7.05 0.11
N ASP A 105 -5.75 -7.16 -1.09
CA ASP A 105 -5.64 -6.14 -2.14
C ASP A 105 -6.67 -5.04 -1.89
N CYS A 106 -6.19 -3.88 -1.43
CA CYS A 106 -7.03 -2.79 -0.96
C CYS A 106 -7.32 -1.77 -2.08
N PRO A 107 -8.40 -0.97 -1.97
CA PRO A 107 -8.77 0.06 -2.93
C PRO A 107 -7.64 1.05 -3.24
N GLY A 108 -7.71 1.69 -4.41
CA GLY A 108 -6.70 2.67 -4.85
C GLY A 108 -6.88 4.09 -4.30
N GLN A 109 -7.74 4.30 -3.33
CA GLN A 109 -8.08 5.59 -2.78
C GLN A 109 -7.26 5.91 -1.54
N ILE A 110 -6.37 6.90 -1.64
CA ILE A 110 -5.40 7.20 -0.57
C ILE A 110 -6.06 7.74 0.71
N GLU A 111 -7.20 8.39 0.58
CA GLU A 111 -7.97 8.97 1.67
C GLU A 111 -8.39 7.93 2.71
N LEU A 112 -8.69 6.69 2.27
CA LEU A 112 -9.03 5.57 3.15
C LEU A 112 -7.93 5.29 4.18
N TYR A 113 -6.67 5.50 3.80
CA TYR A 113 -5.51 5.16 4.61
C TYR A 113 -4.98 6.34 5.44
N THR A 114 -5.24 7.57 5.00
CA THR A 114 -4.62 8.77 5.59
C THR A 114 -5.53 9.51 6.58
N HIS A 115 -6.85 9.47 6.39
CA HIS A 115 -7.78 10.28 7.19
C HIS A 115 -8.93 9.49 7.78
N MET A 116 -9.35 8.39 7.12
CA MET A 116 -10.55 7.67 7.51
C MET A 116 -10.26 6.60 8.55
N THR A 117 -11.27 6.28 9.35
CA THR A 117 -11.15 5.28 10.42
C THR A 117 -11.44 3.86 9.96
N VAL A 118 -12.04 3.70 8.77
CA VAL A 118 -12.49 2.41 8.26
C VAL A 118 -11.37 1.36 8.19
N MET A 119 -10.19 1.75 7.75
CA MET A 119 -9.05 0.83 7.70
C MET A 119 -8.53 0.45 9.09
N ARG A 120 -8.59 1.35 10.07
CA ARG A 120 -8.28 1.01 11.48
C ARG A 120 -9.28 0.02 12.06
N GLN A 121 -10.56 0.16 11.72
CA GLN A 121 -11.61 -0.77 12.15
C GLN A 121 -11.39 -2.15 11.54
N LEU A 122 -11.06 -2.22 10.24
CA LEU A 122 -10.67 -3.46 9.57
C LEU A 122 -9.46 -4.13 10.25
N ILE A 123 -8.40 -3.36 10.52
CA ILE A 123 -7.21 -3.84 11.22
C ILE A 123 -7.56 -4.39 12.60
N THR A 124 -8.41 -3.68 13.34
CA THR A 124 -8.84 -4.11 14.68
C THR A 124 -9.61 -5.44 14.59
N MET A 125 -10.50 -5.59 13.61
CA MET A 125 -11.22 -6.83 13.37
C MET A 125 -10.25 -7.98 13.05
N LEU A 126 -9.30 -7.78 12.12
CA LEU A 126 -8.31 -8.79 11.77
C LEU A 126 -7.42 -9.19 12.97
N HIS A 127 -7.04 -8.24 13.83
CA HIS A 127 -6.33 -8.56 15.07
C HIS A 127 -7.14 -9.41 16.03
N ASN A 128 -8.46 -9.16 16.13
CA ASN A 128 -9.37 -9.93 16.98
C ASN A 128 -9.47 -11.40 16.55
N ILE A 129 -9.29 -11.69 15.25
CA ILE A 129 -9.24 -13.05 14.71
C ILE A 129 -7.80 -13.57 14.52
N ASN A 130 -6.88 -13.05 15.34
CA ASN A 130 -5.49 -13.51 15.48
C ASN A 130 -4.57 -13.31 14.26
N PHE A 131 -4.81 -12.33 13.39
CA PHE A 131 -3.87 -11.96 12.36
C PHE A 131 -2.72 -11.09 12.88
N ARG A 132 -1.49 -11.41 12.48
CA ARG A 132 -0.35 -10.50 12.50
C ARG A 132 -0.28 -9.78 11.18
N ILE A 133 -0.32 -8.46 11.22
CA ILE A 133 -0.54 -7.62 10.03
C ILE A 133 0.69 -6.78 9.75
N CYS A 134 1.07 -6.72 8.47
CA CYS A 134 2.00 -5.74 7.93
C CYS A 134 1.31 -4.90 6.86
N GLY A 135 1.38 -3.58 6.97
CA GLY A 135 0.95 -2.66 5.92
C GLY A 135 2.01 -2.59 4.81
N ILE A 136 1.59 -2.80 3.58
CA ILE A 136 2.44 -2.67 2.40
C ILE A 136 1.96 -1.45 1.62
N PHE A 137 2.72 -0.36 1.68
CA PHE A 137 2.36 0.86 0.96
C PHE A 137 3.15 0.97 -0.34
N ILE A 138 2.47 0.89 -1.47
CA ILE A 138 3.08 0.84 -2.80
C ILE A 138 2.95 2.18 -3.52
N VAL A 139 4.08 2.71 -3.97
CA VAL A 139 4.15 3.94 -4.78
C VAL A 139 4.88 3.64 -6.08
N ASP A 140 4.40 4.22 -7.17
CA ASP A 140 5.07 4.12 -8.48
C ASP A 140 6.40 4.86 -8.48
N SER A 141 7.48 4.16 -8.79
CA SER A 141 8.83 4.73 -8.84
C SER A 141 8.98 5.84 -9.88
N GLN A 142 8.19 5.82 -10.96
CA GLN A 142 8.21 6.89 -11.96
C GLN A 142 7.75 8.23 -11.39
N PHE A 143 6.80 8.19 -10.45
CA PHE A 143 6.38 9.37 -9.72
C PHE A 143 7.48 9.90 -8.80
N MET A 144 8.29 9.03 -8.21
CA MET A 144 9.28 9.35 -7.18
C MET A 144 10.63 9.84 -7.71
N VAL A 145 10.83 9.94 -9.03
CA VAL A 145 12.10 10.43 -9.63
C VAL A 145 12.32 11.94 -9.43
N ASP A 146 11.25 12.69 -9.28
CA ASP A 146 11.27 14.13 -9.01
C ASP A 146 11.35 14.38 -7.50
N GLY A 147 12.22 15.31 -7.06
CA GLY A 147 12.47 15.54 -5.63
C GLY A 147 11.24 16.00 -4.86
N SER A 148 10.42 16.90 -5.43
CA SER A 148 9.19 17.39 -4.79
C SER A 148 8.14 16.30 -4.68
N LYS A 149 8.05 15.44 -5.70
CA LYS A 149 7.15 14.27 -5.68
C LYS A 149 7.64 13.19 -4.74
N PHE A 150 8.97 12.98 -4.65
CA PHE A 150 9.56 12.08 -3.66
C PHE A 150 9.18 12.50 -2.24
N LEU A 151 9.33 13.79 -1.95
CA LEU A 151 8.93 14.38 -0.67
C LEU A 151 7.43 14.16 -0.39
N SER A 152 6.58 14.44 -1.39
CA SER A 152 5.13 14.23 -1.27
C SER A 152 4.76 12.76 -1.05
N GLY A 153 5.42 11.83 -1.74
CA GLY A 153 5.24 10.39 -1.56
C GLY A 153 5.68 9.91 -0.18
N THR A 154 6.79 10.46 0.34
CA THR A 154 7.27 10.18 1.69
C THR A 154 6.29 10.68 2.75
N MET A 155 5.74 11.88 2.58
CA MET A 155 4.72 12.42 3.49
C MET A 155 3.42 11.60 3.44
N ALA A 156 3.03 11.12 2.27
CA ALA A 156 1.88 10.24 2.15
C ALA A 156 2.11 8.91 2.87
N ALA A 157 3.28 8.28 2.68
CA ALA A 157 3.65 7.05 3.38
C ALA A 157 3.66 7.27 4.91
N LEU A 158 4.27 8.36 5.38
CA LEU A 158 4.28 8.71 6.81
C LEU A 158 2.86 8.89 7.37
N SER A 159 1.99 9.57 6.63
CA SER A 159 0.59 9.77 7.04
C SER A 159 -0.15 8.43 7.20
N VAL A 160 0.04 7.50 6.26
CA VAL A 160 -0.54 6.14 6.34
C VAL A 160 0.01 5.38 7.54
N MET A 161 1.34 5.40 7.75
CA MET A 161 1.98 4.73 8.90
C MET A 161 1.45 5.24 10.23
N ILE A 162 1.32 6.58 10.39
CA ILE A 162 0.79 7.20 11.60
C ILE A 162 -0.69 6.88 11.80
N ASN A 163 -1.48 6.92 10.70
CA ASN A 163 -2.91 6.65 10.81
C ASN A 163 -3.20 5.20 11.15
N LEU A 164 -2.50 4.23 10.59
CA LEU A 164 -2.84 2.82 10.77
C LEU A 164 -2.18 2.16 11.98
N GLU A 165 -1.06 2.69 12.47
CA GLU A 165 -0.35 2.22 13.68
C GLU A 165 0.03 0.72 13.66
N ILE A 166 0.32 0.17 12.49
CA ILE A 166 0.81 -1.20 12.28
C ILE A 166 2.22 -1.18 11.68
N PRO A 167 3.00 -2.27 11.77
CA PRO A 167 4.25 -2.39 11.04
C PRO A 167 4.06 -2.15 9.54
N HIS A 168 4.98 -1.39 8.90
CA HIS A 168 4.86 -1.02 7.48
C HIS A 168 6.12 -1.33 6.70
N VAL A 169 5.92 -1.70 5.43
CA VAL A 169 6.93 -1.74 4.38
C VAL A 169 6.48 -0.85 3.23
N ASN A 170 7.25 0.20 2.92
CA ASN A 170 6.92 1.07 1.79
C ASN A 170 7.70 0.60 0.57
N ILE A 171 7.02 0.36 -0.54
CA ILE A 171 7.59 -0.24 -1.76
C ILE A 171 7.54 0.75 -2.92
N LEU A 172 8.67 0.89 -3.62
CA LEU A 172 8.72 1.52 -4.92
C LEU A 172 8.54 0.47 -6.01
N SER A 173 7.35 0.46 -6.60
CA SER A 173 7.00 -0.46 -7.69
C SER A 173 7.54 0.00 -9.03
N LYS A 174 7.42 -0.85 -10.05
CA LYS A 174 7.73 -0.56 -11.45
C LYS A 174 9.18 -0.11 -11.70
N MET A 175 10.12 -0.58 -10.88
CA MET A 175 11.55 -0.28 -11.05
C MET A 175 12.11 -0.78 -12.38
N ASP A 176 11.46 -1.77 -13.00
CA ASP A 176 11.79 -2.30 -14.33
C ASP A 176 11.48 -1.31 -15.46
N LEU A 177 10.57 -0.37 -15.26
CA LEU A 177 10.17 0.64 -16.24
C LEU A 177 11.05 1.90 -16.23
N LEU A 178 11.89 2.06 -15.20
CA LEU A 178 12.76 3.22 -15.09
C LEU A 178 13.94 3.17 -16.04
N SER A 179 14.26 4.31 -16.66
CA SER A 179 15.50 4.49 -17.40
C SER A 179 16.71 4.45 -16.46
N LYS A 180 17.91 4.16 -17.01
CA LYS A 180 19.14 4.14 -16.20
C LYS A 180 19.45 5.49 -15.53
N SER A 181 19.08 6.62 -16.17
CA SER A 181 19.23 7.95 -15.58
C SER A 181 18.27 8.20 -14.44
N ALA A 182 17.00 7.78 -14.60
CA ALA A 182 15.99 7.89 -13.56
C ALA A 182 16.33 7.04 -12.33
N LYS A 183 16.85 5.82 -12.52
CA LYS A 183 17.35 4.99 -11.41
C LYS A 183 18.44 5.68 -10.61
N LYS A 184 19.47 6.22 -11.29
CA LYS A 184 20.54 6.95 -10.61
C LYS A 184 20.06 8.18 -9.85
N GLN A 185 19.00 8.82 -10.31
CA GLN A 185 18.41 9.95 -9.60
C GLN A 185 17.63 9.49 -8.37
N LEU A 186 16.85 8.44 -8.51
CA LEU A 186 16.08 7.85 -7.41
C LEU A 186 17.02 7.29 -6.32
N ASP A 187 18.12 6.64 -6.71
CA ASP A 187 19.12 6.11 -5.77
C ASP A 187 19.67 7.18 -4.82
N LYS A 188 19.82 8.42 -5.31
CA LYS A 188 20.25 9.55 -4.46
C LYS A 188 19.22 9.91 -3.38
N TYR A 189 17.95 9.67 -3.64
CA TYR A 189 16.87 9.94 -2.68
C TYR A 189 16.64 8.77 -1.70
N LEU A 190 17.02 7.56 -2.10
CA LEU A 190 16.93 6.37 -1.26
C LEU A 190 18.08 6.27 -0.25
N GLU A 191 19.25 6.84 -0.58
CA GLU A 191 20.34 6.96 0.37
C GLU A 191 20.03 8.12 1.34
N PRO A 192 20.14 7.90 2.66
CA PRO A 192 19.73 8.89 3.65
C PRO A 192 20.79 10.02 3.76
N ASP A 193 20.91 10.84 2.74
CA ASP A 193 21.60 12.14 2.83
C ASP A 193 20.57 13.27 2.63
N PRO A 194 20.04 13.82 3.75
CA PRO A 194 19.00 14.86 3.72
C PRO A 194 19.43 16.11 2.95
N HIS A 195 20.73 16.44 2.96
CA HIS A 195 21.27 17.59 2.24
C HIS A 195 21.20 17.42 0.72
N SER A 196 21.24 16.19 0.23
CA SER A 196 21.14 15.92 -1.21
C SER A 196 19.71 16.13 -1.76
N LEU A 197 18.68 15.89 -0.96
CA LEU A 197 17.28 16.17 -1.33
C LEU A 197 17.04 17.67 -1.53
N LEU A 198 17.49 18.47 -0.58
CA LEU A 198 17.30 19.92 -0.60
C LEU A 198 18.16 20.60 -1.69
N SER A 199 19.40 20.16 -1.89
CA SER A 199 20.32 20.76 -2.88
C SER A 199 19.90 20.51 -4.34
N ASN A 200 19.17 19.44 -4.62
CA ASN A 200 18.66 19.14 -5.96
C ASN A 200 17.39 19.93 -6.32
N MET A 201 16.73 20.55 -5.34
CA MET A 201 15.53 21.36 -5.52
C MET A 201 15.83 22.84 -5.79
N GLU A 202 17.11 23.28 -5.74
CA GLU A 202 17.52 24.68 -5.82
C GLU A 202 17.32 25.35 -7.20
N ASN A 203 16.86 24.65 -8.22
CA ASN A 203 16.79 25.15 -9.59
C ASN A 203 15.38 25.39 -10.15
N ASP A 204 14.30 25.24 -9.36
CA ASP A 204 12.94 25.48 -9.81
C ASP A 204 12.41 26.83 -9.26
N PRO A 205 11.84 27.74 -10.10
CA PRO A 205 11.26 29.02 -9.65
C PRO A 205 10.16 28.90 -8.59
N TRP A 206 9.50 27.74 -8.48
CA TRP A 206 8.53 27.46 -7.42
C TRP A 206 9.20 27.18 -6.06
N ASP A 207 10.44 26.71 -6.06
CA ASP A 207 11.19 26.37 -4.86
C ASP A 207 11.53 27.60 -4.02
N GLU A 208 11.81 28.74 -4.66
CA GLU A 208 12.14 29.97 -3.94
C GLU A 208 10.96 30.48 -3.08
N LYS A 209 9.74 30.29 -3.56
CA LYS A 209 8.51 30.70 -2.83
C LYS A 209 8.18 29.77 -1.65
N TYR A 210 8.43 28.50 -1.81
CA TYR A 210 8.09 27.47 -0.83
C TYR A 210 9.29 26.88 -0.10
N ARG A 211 10.46 27.46 -0.28
CA ARG A 211 11.73 27.00 0.29
C ARG A 211 11.64 26.71 1.78
N ASN A 212 11.09 27.61 2.56
CA ASN A 212 10.93 27.45 4.00
C ASN A 212 10.03 26.26 4.37
N LEU A 213 8.97 26.02 3.57
CA LEU A 213 8.08 24.88 3.75
C LEU A 213 8.80 23.58 3.40
N THR A 214 9.48 23.55 2.27
CA THR A 214 10.25 22.39 1.81
C THR A 214 11.36 22.01 2.78
N GLU A 215 12.08 23.01 3.32
CA GLU A 215 13.10 22.80 4.36
C GLU A 215 12.49 22.28 5.65
N ALA A 216 11.32 22.80 6.07
CA ALA A 216 10.64 22.35 7.28
C ALA A 216 10.15 20.90 7.13
N VAL A 217 9.59 20.54 5.97
CA VAL A 217 9.17 19.17 5.66
C VAL A 217 10.38 18.24 5.53
N GLY A 218 11.47 18.68 4.90
CA GLY A 218 12.72 17.92 4.84
C GLY A 218 13.26 17.56 6.23
N ARG A 219 13.32 18.54 7.14
CA ARG A 219 13.73 18.33 8.53
C ARG A 219 12.78 17.36 9.26
N LEU A 220 11.47 17.47 9.03
CA LEU A 220 10.49 16.56 9.62
C LEU A 220 10.76 15.11 9.17
N ILE A 221 11.06 14.90 7.89
CA ILE A 221 11.37 13.55 7.36
C ILE A 221 12.69 13.04 7.90
N GLU A 222 13.70 13.90 8.05
CA GLU A 222 15.00 13.58 8.65
C GLU A 222 14.86 13.18 10.12
N ASP A 223 14.14 13.98 10.91
CA ASP A 223 13.87 13.71 12.33
C ASP A 223 13.08 12.40 12.53
N TYR A 224 12.22 12.05 11.58
CA TYR A 224 11.43 10.82 11.55
C TYR A 224 11.97 9.82 10.50
N SER A 225 13.25 9.45 10.54
CA SER A 225 13.92 8.50 9.63
C SER A 225 13.23 7.11 9.49
N LEU A 226 11.93 7.05 9.82
CA LEU A 226 11.06 5.90 9.83
C LEU A 226 10.57 5.49 8.44
N VAL A 227 10.53 6.44 7.47
CA VAL A 227 10.03 6.15 6.12
C VAL A 227 11.20 5.70 5.24
N ARG A 228 11.30 4.41 5.06
CA ARG A 228 12.24 3.80 4.12
C ARG A 228 11.47 3.14 2.98
N PHE A 229 11.94 3.35 1.75
CA PHE A 229 11.38 2.70 0.57
C PHE A 229 12.26 1.54 0.11
N TYR A 230 11.61 0.43 -0.24
CA TYR A 230 12.25 -0.76 -0.80
C TYR A 230 11.93 -0.83 -2.29
N PRO A 231 12.95 -0.81 -3.18
CA PRO A 231 12.73 -0.89 -4.62
C PRO A 231 12.31 -2.30 -5.04
N LEU A 232 11.18 -2.40 -5.75
CA LEU A 232 10.67 -3.65 -6.29
C LEU A 232 10.81 -3.70 -7.81
N ASN A 233 11.53 -4.70 -8.28
CA ASN A 233 11.57 -5.10 -9.67
C ASN A 233 10.95 -6.51 -9.81
N ILE A 234 9.72 -6.58 -10.34
CA ILE A 234 8.99 -7.86 -10.49
C ILE A 234 9.64 -8.83 -11.50
N LYS A 235 10.60 -8.36 -12.31
CA LYS A 235 11.37 -9.20 -13.24
C LYS A 235 12.66 -9.77 -12.61
N ASN A 236 12.94 -9.44 -11.36
CA ASN A 236 14.11 -9.89 -10.63
C ASN A 236 13.69 -10.66 -9.39
N GLU A 237 13.89 -11.97 -9.41
CA GLU A 237 13.54 -12.87 -8.30
C GLU A 237 14.22 -12.49 -6.99
N GLU A 238 15.48 -12.03 -7.03
CA GLU A 238 16.22 -11.58 -5.84
C GLU A 238 15.52 -10.38 -5.18
N SER A 239 15.05 -9.41 -5.98
CA SER A 239 14.29 -8.25 -5.48
C SER A 239 12.97 -8.65 -4.81
N ILE A 240 12.28 -9.66 -5.35
CA ILE A 240 11.03 -10.19 -4.76
C ILE A 240 11.35 -10.93 -3.45
N ALA A 241 12.38 -11.77 -3.46
CA ALA A 241 12.80 -12.54 -2.29
C ALA A 241 13.22 -11.63 -1.12
N ASP A 242 13.97 -10.56 -1.39
CA ASP A 242 14.41 -9.59 -0.38
C ASP A 242 13.23 -8.89 0.30
N ILE A 243 12.23 -8.47 -0.49
CA ILE A 243 11.01 -7.84 0.04
C ILE A 243 10.21 -8.84 0.87
N LYS A 244 10.01 -10.06 0.36
CA LYS A 244 9.34 -11.13 1.07
C LYS A 244 10.01 -11.41 2.42
N LEU A 245 11.33 -11.59 2.42
CA LEU A 245 12.09 -11.82 3.64
C LEU A 245 11.96 -10.67 4.63
N THR A 246 11.95 -9.43 4.16
CA THR A 246 11.75 -8.24 5.00
C THR A 246 10.39 -8.28 5.66
N ILE A 247 9.32 -8.59 4.92
CA ILE A 247 7.96 -8.68 5.43
C ILE A 247 7.83 -9.85 6.41
N ASP A 248 8.32 -11.04 6.03
CA ASP A 248 8.25 -12.25 6.86
C ASP A 248 8.93 -12.01 8.22
N ASN A 249 10.08 -11.32 8.23
CA ASN A 249 10.76 -10.94 9.48
C ASN A 249 9.92 -9.99 10.34
N ILE A 250 9.21 -9.03 9.73
CA ILE A 250 8.38 -8.05 10.44
C ILE A 250 7.18 -8.73 11.10
N ILE A 251 6.49 -9.62 10.38
CA ILE A 251 5.35 -10.36 10.91
C ILE A 251 5.74 -11.62 11.70
N GLN A 252 7.04 -11.93 11.75
CA GLN A 252 7.59 -13.12 12.40
C GLN A 252 7.01 -14.43 11.80
N TYR A 253 6.90 -14.47 10.48
CA TYR A 253 6.56 -15.66 9.72
C TYR A 253 7.83 -16.47 9.44
N GLY A 254 7.88 -17.72 9.90
CA GLY A 254 9.06 -18.55 9.75
C GLY A 254 8.77 -20.03 9.90
#